data_027fd6b9429b26d0a0aeb6b6898bdc67
#
_entry.id   027fd6b9429b26d0a0aeb6b6898bdc67
#
_cell.length_a   1.000
_cell.length_b   1.000
_cell.length_c   1.000
_cell.angle_alpha   90.00
_cell.angle_beta   90.00
_cell.angle_gamma   90.00
#
_symmetry.space_group_name_H-M   'P 1'
#
loop_
_entity.id
_entity.type
_entity.pdbx_description
1 polymer ?
#
loop_
_entity_poly.entity_id
_entity_poly.type
_entity_poly.pdbx_seq_one_letter_code
_entity_poly.pdbx_strand_id
1 'polypeptide(L)'
;LYQGRVFEAIKKEFRETGKHGYIVQSQLLNAKNYGAAQDRERVIIVGVRRDLDFEYEYPDPTHGSPDFFGNHYNGQKPIRTLKKEIGRFRQPKDEEVYKGRFSPLYMSRNRRRGWDSVSFTIQANAMHVPLHPSSCKMVKAETDKFVFEPEWGEYRRLTPKECLAIQSFPRDFNNKIRTQVGCR
;
A
#
# COMPACT_ATOMS: atom_id res chain seq x y z
N LEU A 1 6.13 -21.54 8.66
CA LEU A 1 6.99 -21.41 7.50
C LEU A 1 8.24 -20.73 7.98
N TYR A 2 9.41 -21.17 7.84
CA TYR A 2 10.76 -20.71 8.22
C TYR A 2 10.91 -19.81 9.48
N GLN A 3 9.89 -19.60 10.26
CA GLN A 3 9.80 -18.95 11.60
C GLN A 3 10.89 -17.89 11.87
N GLY A 4 11.08 -16.96 10.93
CA GLY A 4 12.07 -15.89 11.06
C GLY A 4 13.53 -16.31 10.76
N ARG A 5 13.86 -17.58 10.52
CA ARG A 5 15.24 -18.02 10.27
C ARG A 5 15.92 -17.30 9.12
N VAL A 6 15.21 -17.09 8.01
CA VAL A 6 15.75 -16.33 6.86
C VAL A 6 16.04 -14.87 7.25
N PHE A 7 15.15 -14.28 8.03
CA PHE A 7 15.30 -12.91 8.50
C PHE A 7 16.51 -12.75 9.45
N GLU A 8 16.70 -13.69 10.37
CA GLU A 8 17.89 -13.69 11.24
C GLU A 8 19.18 -13.94 10.46
N ALA A 9 19.15 -14.81 9.44
CA ALA A 9 20.29 -15.01 8.55
C ALA A 9 20.66 -13.72 7.80
N ILE A 10 19.67 -13.01 7.24
CA ILE A 10 19.90 -11.72 6.58
C ILE A 10 20.54 -10.72 7.56
N LYS A 11 20.01 -10.59 8.76
CA LYS A 11 20.60 -9.68 9.78
C LYS A 11 22.02 -10.07 10.15
N LYS A 12 22.30 -11.38 10.22
CA LYS A 12 23.66 -11.88 10.52
C LYS A 12 24.63 -11.49 9.40
N GLU A 13 24.26 -11.74 8.14
CA GLU A 13 25.10 -11.37 6.99
C GLU A 13 25.42 -9.86 6.99
N PHE A 14 24.45 -9.01 7.26
CA PHE A 14 24.69 -7.57 7.38
C PHE A 14 25.66 -7.23 8.52
N ARG A 15 25.54 -7.89 9.68
CA ARG A 15 26.41 -7.64 10.84
C ARG A 15 27.88 -7.99 10.56
N GLU A 16 28.11 -8.95 9.68
CA GLU A 16 29.43 -9.53 9.38
C GLU A 16 30.02 -8.99 8.06
N THR A 17 29.23 -8.27 7.26
CA THR A 17 29.65 -7.76 5.94
C THR A 17 30.72 -6.67 6.05
N GLY A 18 31.77 -6.79 5.23
CA GLY A 18 32.85 -5.80 5.10
C GLY A 18 33.77 -5.77 6.32
N LYS A 19 34.74 -4.82 6.29
CA LYS A 19 35.81 -4.73 7.31
C LYS A 19 35.28 -4.40 8.72
N HIS A 20 34.24 -3.55 8.79
CA HIS A 20 33.74 -3.02 10.06
C HIS A 20 32.45 -3.69 10.53
N GLY A 21 31.71 -4.35 9.64
CA GLY A 21 30.38 -4.85 9.92
C GLY A 21 29.38 -3.72 10.20
N TYR A 22 28.13 -4.10 10.53
CA TYR A 22 27.05 -3.13 10.76
C TYR A 22 26.31 -3.40 12.08
N ILE A 23 25.86 -2.33 12.72
CA ILE A 23 24.80 -2.39 13.75
C ILE A 23 23.48 -2.44 12.97
N VAL A 24 22.73 -3.53 13.12
CA VAL A 24 21.52 -3.78 12.32
C VAL A 24 20.29 -3.71 13.19
N GLN A 25 19.40 -2.80 12.83
CA GLN A 25 18.07 -2.65 13.43
C GLN A 25 16.99 -3.00 12.42
N SER A 26 15.80 -3.38 12.89
CA SER A 26 14.67 -3.67 12.02
C SER A 26 13.36 -3.33 12.70
N GLN A 27 12.44 -2.72 11.95
CA GLN A 27 11.11 -2.37 12.43
C GLN A 27 10.06 -2.66 11.38
N LEU A 28 8.88 -3.14 11.79
CA LEU A 28 7.73 -3.27 10.93
C LEU A 28 7.01 -1.92 10.88
N LEU A 29 6.98 -1.31 9.72
CA LEU A 29 6.32 -0.03 9.48
C LEU A 29 5.14 -0.19 8.55
N ASN A 30 4.08 0.62 8.74
CA ASN A 30 2.95 0.68 7.85
C ASN A 30 2.84 2.07 7.22
N ALA A 31 2.81 2.13 5.89
CA ALA A 31 2.80 3.39 5.13
C ALA A 31 1.64 4.34 5.51
N LYS A 32 0.49 3.80 5.94
CA LYS A 32 -0.65 4.63 6.40
C LYS A 32 -0.29 5.49 7.62
N ASN A 33 0.61 5.03 8.46
CA ASN A 33 1.04 5.75 9.66
C ASN A 33 2.00 6.91 9.33
N TYR A 34 2.43 7.00 8.08
CA TYR A 34 3.33 8.05 7.55
C TYR A 34 2.69 8.89 6.44
N GLY A 35 1.35 8.84 6.33
CA GLY A 35 0.57 9.71 5.46
C GLY A 35 0.26 9.17 4.07
N ALA A 36 0.56 7.90 3.76
CA ALA A 36 0.05 7.26 2.56
C ALA A 36 -1.37 6.72 2.79
N ALA A 37 -2.26 6.86 1.81
CA ALA A 37 -3.61 6.29 1.90
C ALA A 37 -3.63 4.77 1.56
N GLN A 38 -2.61 4.05 2.01
CA GLN A 38 -2.40 2.64 1.69
C GLN A 38 -2.01 1.83 2.92
N ASP A 39 -2.68 0.70 3.11
CA ASP A 39 -2.32 -0.31 4.10
C ASP A 39 -1.18 -1.16 3.53
N ARG A 40 0.06 -0.77 3.86
CA ARG A 40 1.29 -1.37 3.33
C ARG A 40 2.31 -1.55 4.43
N GLU A 41 2.33 -2.73 4.99
CA GLU A 41 3.33 -3.11 5.98
C GLU A 41 4.61 -3.59 5.31
N ARG A 42 5.73 -3.11 5.81
CA ARG A 42 7.07 -3.52 5.38
C ARG A 42 8.02 -3.57 6.57
N VAL A 43 8.81 -4.61 6.62
CA VAL A 43 9.97 -4.64 7.50
C VAL A 43 11.05 -3.78 6.85
N ILE A 44 11.46 -2.74 7.54
CA ILE A 44 12.58 -1.89 7.14
C ILE A 44 13.78 -2.31 7.97
N ILE A 45 14.86 -2.64 7.29
CA ILE A 45 16.15 -3.02 7.90
C ILE A 45 17.12 -1.87 7.64
N VAL A 46 17.71 -1.35 8.69
CA VAL A 46 18.73 -0.31 8.61
C VAL A 46 20.02 -0.83 9.24
N GLY A 47 21.11 -0.72 8.49
CA GLY A 47 22.44 -1.07 8.97
C GLY A 47 23.32 0.18 9.04
N VAL A 48 23.78 0.55 10.22
CA VAL A 48 24.78 1.59 10.42
C VAL A 48 26.14 0.94 10.57
N ARG A 49 27.13 1.37 9.77
CA ARG A 49 28.49 0.81 9.85
C ARG A 49 29.10 1.09 11.23
N ARG A 50 29.69 0.09 11.86
CA ARG A 50 30.11 0.14 13.28
C ARG A 50 31.17 1.18 13.61
N ASP A 51 31.95 1.62 12.62
CA ASP A 51 32.99 2.64 12.80
C ASP A 51 32.43 4.08 12.70
N LEU A 52 31.11 4.22 12.44
CA LEU A 52 30.43 5.50 12.51
C LEU A 52 29.85 5.67 13.90
N ASP A 53 30.15 6.79 14.52
CA ASP A 53 29.54 7.18 15.82
C ASP A 53 28.16 7.75 15.58
N PHE A 54 27.23 6.86 15.17
CA PHE A 54 25.85 7.22 14.82
C PHE A 54 24.88 6.11 15.22
N GLU A 55 23.88 6.46 15.99
CA GLU A 55 22.74 5.61 16.30
C GLU A 55 21.54 6.01 15.43
N TYR A 56 20.94 5.03 14.75
CA TYR A 56 19.77 5.26 13.91
C TYR A 56 18.49 5.08 14.72
N GLU A 57 17.58 6.06 14.63
CA GLU A 57 16.24 5.96 15.17
C GLU A 57 15.20 5.96 14.06
N TYR A 58 14.23 5.06 14.16
CA TYR A 58 13.09 5.08 13.24
C TYR A 58 12.20 6.28 13.53
N PRO A 59 11.70 6.97 12.47
CA PRO A 59 10.81 8.10 12.68
C PRO A 59 9.50 7.66 13.34
N ASP A 60 8.99 8.47 14.23
CA ASP A 60 7.67 8.27 14.83
C ASP A 60 6.54 8.37 13.79
N PRO A 61 5.45 7.60 13.97
CA PRO A 61 4.27 7.73 13.15
C PRO A 61 3.68 9.14 13.17
N THR A 62 3.52 9.73 11.99
CA THR A 62 2.94 11.07 11.82
C THR A 62 1.41 11.06 11.70
N HIS A 63 0.83 9.91 11.44
CA HIS A 63 -0.61 9.71 11.27
C HIS A 63 -1.08 8.52 12.09
N GLY A 64 -2.29 8.63 12.64
CA GLY A 64 -2.88 7.57 13.46
C GLY A 64 -4.40 7.64 13.48
N SER A 65 -5.02 6.57 13.95
CA SER A 65 -6.44 6.58 14.29
C SER A 65 -6.63 7.31 15.62
N PRO A 66 -7.75 8.01 15.83
CA PRO A 66 -8.07 8.57 17.13
C PRO A 66 -8.29 7.46 18.15
N ASP A 67 -8.10 7.80 19.43
CA ASP A 67 -8.53 6.95 20.54
C ASP A 67 -10.06 6.90 20.65
N PHE A 68 -10.55 6.20 21.67
CA PHE A 68 -11.99 6.10 21.93
C PHE A 68 -12.67 7.47 22.14
N PHE A 69 -11.95 8.47 22.60
CA PHE A 69 -12.45 9.83 22.85
C PHE A 69 -12.25 10.77 21.66
N GLY A 70 -11.73 10.28 20.52
CA GLY A 70 -11.47 11.08 19.34
C GLY A 70 -10.13 11.83 19.32
N ASN A 71 -9.27 11.63 20.31
CA ASN A 71 -7.96 12.26 20.38
C ASN A 71 -6.91 11.48 19.60
N HIS A 72 -5.98 12.18 18.97
CA HIS A 72 -4.81 11.58 18.31
C HIS A 72 -3.61 11.56 19.24
N TYR A 73 -2.95 10.39 19.30
CA TYR A 73 -1.75 10.22 20.12
C TYR A 73 -0.63 11.16 19.66
N ASN A 74 0.02 11.85 20.59
CA ASN A 74 1.13 12.76 20.32
C ASN A 74 0.92 13.77 19.17
N GLY A 75 -0.31 14.28 18.97
CA GLY A 75 -0.60 15.24 17.92
C GLY A 75 -0.55 14.66 16.50
N GLN A 76 -0.62 13.34 16.34
CA GLN A 76 -0.71 12.69 15.05
C GLN A 76 -1.87 13.24 14.21
N LYS A 77 -1.67 13.31 12.91
CA LYS A 77 -2.73 13.65 11.95
C LYS A 77 -3.65 12.44 11.71
N PRO A 78 -4.91 12.66 11.34
CA PRO A 78 -5.80 11.58 10.93
C PRO A 78 -5.23 10.77 9.77
N ILE A 79 -5.43 9.45 9.80
CA ILE A 79 -5.12 8.57 8.67
C ILE A 79 -5.76 9.11 7.38
N ARG A 80 -4.99 9.17 6.31
CA ARG A 80 -5.48 9.66 5.01
C ARG A 80 -6.30 8.59 4.33
N THR A 81 -7.55 8.91 4.01
CA THR A 81 -8.50 7.98 3.38
C THR A 81 -8.49 8.09 1.86
N LEU A 82 -9.04 7.09 1.18
CA LEU A 82 -9.24 7.11 -0.28
C LEU A 82 -10.06 8.34 -0.71
N LYS A 83 -11.07 8.73 0.05
CA LYS A 83 -11.89 9.93 -0.21
C LYS A 83 -11.04 11.19 -0.24
N LYS A 84 -10.09 11.34 0.68
CA LYS A 84 -9.20 12.51 0.75
C LYS A 84 -8.23 12.55 -0.43
N GLU A 85 -7.70 11.40 -0.86
CA GLU A 85 -6.66 11.35 -1.90
C GLU A 85 -7.21 11.40 -3.32
N ILE A 86 -8.24 10.62 -3.59
CA ILE A 86 -8.76 10.44 -4.96
C ILE A 86 -10.21 10.85 -5.15
N GLY A 87 -10.93 11.24 -4.08
CA GLY A 87 -12.35 11.58 -4.15
C GLY A 87 -12.69 12.78 -5.04
N ARG A 88 -11.71 13.62 -5.36
CA ARG A 88 -11.86 14.76 -6.26
C ARG A 88 -11.32 14.52 -7.68
N PHE A 89 -10.88 13.29 -7.97
CA PHE A 89 -10.42 12.98 -9.31
C PHE A 89 -11.60 12.94 -10.27
N ARG A 90 -11.38 13.44 -11.50
CA ARG A 90 -12.38 13.31 -12.55
C ARG A 90 -12.61 11.83 -12.88
N GLN A 91 -13.77 11.54 -13.45
CA GLN A 91 -14.00 10.23 -14.03
C GLN A 91 -12.94 9.94 -15.10
N PRO A 92 -12.28 8.78 -15.02
CA PRO A 92 -11.25 8.43 -15.99
C PRO A 92 -11.87 8.17 -17.37
N LYS A 93 -11.08 8.41 -18.42
CA LYS A 93 -11.42 7.91 -19.74
C LYS A 93 -11.21 6.39 -19.78
N ASP A 94 -11.88 5.74 -20.71
CA ASP A 94 -11.81 4.30 -20.90
C ASP A 94 -10.38 3.76 -21.09
N GLU A 95 -9.55 4.51 -21.79
CA GLU A 95 -8.14 4.20 -22.04
C GLU A 95 -7.24 4.30 -20.79
N GLU A 96 -7.71 4.98 -19.74
CA GLU A 96 -6.98 5.13 -18.47
C GLU A 96 -7.26 3.97 -17.50
N VAL A 97 -8.25 3.12 -17.79
CA VAL A 97 -8.66 2.00 -16.93
C VAL A 97 -8.22 0.68 -17.54
N TYR A 98 -7.55 -0.15 -16.74
CA TYR A 98 -7.23 -1.50 -17.18
C TYR A 98 -8.47 -2.39 -17.19
N LYS A 99 -8.88 -2.87 -18.38
CA LYS A 99 -10.09 -3.68 -18.63
C LYS A 99 -9.85 -5.19 -18.69
N GLY A 100 -8.66 -5.66 -18.32
CA GLY A 100 -8.34 -7.09 -18.32
C GLY A 100 -9.25 -7.91 -17.40
N ARG A 101 -9.46 -9.17 -17.75
CA ARG A 101 -10.29 -10.12 -17.00
C ARG A 101 -9.80 -10.27 -15.55
N PHE A 102 -10.70 -10.64 -14.65
CA PHE A 102 -10.37 -11.02 -13.29
C PHE A 102 -9.99 -12.49 -13.24
N SER A 103 -8.82 -12.78 -12.72
CA SER A 103 -8.38 -14.15 -12.50
C SER A 103 -9.06 -14.76 -11.25
N PRO A 104 -9.13 -16.10 -11.14
CA PRO A 104 -9.58 -16.73 -9.89
C PRO A 104 -8.81 -16.25 -8.67
N LEU A 105 -7.48 -16.06 -8.79
CA LEU A 105 -6.64 -15.49 -7.73
C LEU A 105 -7.04 -14.05 -7.36
N TYR A 106 -7.45 -13.24 -8.33
CA TYR A 106 -7.98 -11.91 -8.04
C TYR A 106 -9.27 -12.00 -7.24
N MET A 107 -10.17 -12.88 -7.65
CA MET A 107 -11.49 -13.07 -7.04
C MET A 107 -11.45 -13.89 -5.73
N SER A 108 -10.30 -14.39 -5.32
CA SER A 108 -10.17 -15.12 -4.04
C SER A 108 -10.27 -14.23 -2.80
N ARG A 109 -10.24 -12.91 -2.96
CA ARG A 109 -10.26 -11.93 -1.87
C ARG A 109 -11.10 -10.73 -2.24
N ASN A 110 -11.63 -10.04 -1.23
CA ASN A 110 -12.19 -8.71 -1.45
C ASN A 110 -11.09 -7.75 -1.93
N ARG A 111 -11.30 -7.12 -3.07
CA ARG A 111 -10.38 -6.14 -3.67
C ARG A 111 -10.86 -4.71 -3.58
N ARG A 112 -12.00 -4.48 -2.93
CA ARG A 112 -12.60 -3.16 -2.76
C ARG A 112 -12.51 -2.68 -1.32
N ARG A 113 -12.07 -1.44 -1.14
CA ARG A 113 -12.18 -0.67 0.11
C ARG A 113 -13.15 0.49 -0.10
N GLY A 114 -13.86 0.88 0.95
CA GLY A 114 -14.74 2.06 0.92
C GLY A 114 -13.97 3.38 0.94
N TRP A 115 -14.69 4.46 0.69
CA TRP A 115 -14.13 5.81 0.63
C TRP A 115 -13.41 6.26 1.90
N ASP A 116 -13.94 5.89 3.06
CA ASP A 116 -13.42 6.28 4.37
C ASP A 116 -12.34 5.31 4.90
N SER A 117 -11.86 4.43 4.05
CA SER A 117 -10.78 3.49 4.34
C SER A 117 -9.50 3.86 3.58
N VAL A 118 -8.39 3.21 3.94
CA VAL A 118 -7.16 3.20 3.15
C VAL A 118 -7.22 2.11 2.08
N SER A 119 -6.46 2.25 1.00
CA SER A 119 -6.33 1.22 -0.04
C SER A 119 -5.64 -0.04 0.48
N PHE A 120 -5.93 -1.17 -0.15
CA PHE A 120 -5.03 -2.32 -0.09
C PHE A 120 -3.66 -1.98 -0.68
N THR A 121 -2.65 -2.79 -0.37
CA THR A 121 -1.34 -2.67 -1.00
C THR A 121 -1.46 -2.75 -2.52
N ILE A 122 -1.04 -1.69 -3.22
CA ILE A 122 -0.98 -1.64 -4.68
C ILE A 122 0.25 -2.43 -5.13
N GLN A 123 0.01 -3.40 -6.01
CA GLN A 123 1.05 -4.23 -6.59
C GLN A 123 1.49 -3.68 -7.95
N ALA A 124 2.70 -4.00 -8.37
CA ALA A 124 3.27 -3.55 -9.66
C ALA A 124 2.65 -4.22 -10.90
N ASN A 125 1.59 -5.01 -10.73
CA ASN A 125 0.90 -5.70 -11.80
C ASN A 125 -0.53 -5.17 -11.95
N ALA A 126 -0.88 -4.65 -13.13
CA ALA A 126 -2.19 -4.09 -13.44
C ALA A 126 -3.35 -5.08 -13.20
N MET A 127 -3.11 -6.38 -13.36
CA MET A 127 -4.12 -7.42 -13.10
C MET A 127 -4.53 -7.50 -11.62
N HIS A 128 -3.66 -7.08 -10.70
CA HIS A 128 -3.87 -7.16 -9.26
C HIS A 128 -4.16 -5.82 -8.58
N VAL A 129 -4.28 -4.74 -9.35
CA VAL A 129 -4.65 -3.42 -8.83
C VAL A 129 -6.01 -3.48 -8.14
N PRO A 130 -6.17 -2.88 -6.95
CA PRO A 130 -7.44 -2.84 -6.24
C PRO A 130 -8.56 -2.17 -7.04
N LEU A 131 -9.80 -2.46 -6.66
CA LEU A 131 -10.97 -1.80 -7.21
C LEU A 131 -11.11 -0.38 -6.65
N HIS A 132 -11.64 0.51 -7.49
CA HIS A 132 -12.01 1.85 -7.08
C HIS A 132 -13.14 1.83 -6.05
N PRO A 133 -13.19 2.75 -5.08
CA PRO A 133 -14.22 2.78 -4.05
C PRO A 133 -15.66 2.88 -4.55
N SER A 134 -15.88 3.45 -5.75
CA SER A 134 -17.22 3.53 -6.35
C SER A 134 -17.71 2.21 -6.95
N SER A 135 -16.84 1.22 -7.11
CA SER A 135 -17.24 -0.09 -7.60
C SER A 135 -18.31 -0.72 -6.73
N CYS A 136 -19.15 -1.58 -7.29
CA CYS A 136 -20.07 -2.40 -6.51
C CYS A 136 -19.33 -3.24 -5.46
N LYS A 137 -20.04 -3.68 -4.44
CA LYS A 137 -19.45 -4.46 -3.35
C LYS A 137 -18.95 -5.80 -3.85
N MET A 138 -17.97 -6.33 -3.17
CA MET A 138 -17.58 -7.73 -3.29
C MET A 138 -17.99 -8.47 -2.02
N VAL A 139 -18.78 -9.50 -2.18
CA VAL A 139 -19.25 -10.36 -1.10
C VAL A 139 -18.63 -11.74 -1.20
N LYS A 140 -18.41 -12.37 -0.05
CA LYS A 140 -17.85 -13.72 0.00
C LYS A 140 -18.94 -14.72 -0.37
N ALA A 141 -18.78 -15.45 -1.47
CA ALA A 141 -19.67 -16.49 -1.91
C ALA A 141 -19.29 -17.87 -1.35
N GLU A 142 -17.99 -18.18 -1.36
CA GLU A 142 -17.43 -19.46 -0.90
C GLU A 142 -16.04 -19.23 -0.26
N THR A 143 -15.40 -20.29 0.24
CA THR A 143 -13.99 -20.20 0.65
C THR A 143 -13.13 -19.80 -0.55
N ASP A 144 -12.33 -18.75 -0.37
CA ASP A 144 -11.46 -18.18 -1.42
C ASP A 144 -12.21 -17.76 -2.71
N LYS A 145 -13.49 -17.38 -2.60
CA LYS A 145 -14.27 -16.88 -3.73
C LYS A 145 -15.15 -15.70 -3.33
N PHE A 146 -14.95 -14.57 -4.00
CA PHE A 146 -15.78 -13.38 -3.90
C PHE A 146 -16.48 -13.12 -5.22
N VAL A 147 -17.67 -12.54 -5.14
CA VAL A 147 -18.47 -12.13 -6.30
C VAL A 147 -18.89 -10.68 -6.15
N PHE A 148 -19.26 -10.04 -7.25
CA PHE A 148 -19.79 -8.68 -7.22
C PHE A 148 -21.26 -8.70 -6.78
N GLU A 149 -21.65 -7.69 -6.00
CA GLU A 149 -23.02 -7.49 -5.57
C GLU A 149 -23.43 -6.02 -5.80
N PRO A 150 -24.42 -5.77 -6.66
CA PRO A 150 -25.07 -6.75 -7.52
C PRO A 150 -24.11 -7.26 -8.64
N GLU A 151 -24.38 -8.44 -9.17
CA GLU A 151 -23.51 -9.06 -10.20
C GLU A 151 -23.36 -8.18 -11.47
N TRP A 152 -24.44 -7.45 -11.82
CA TRP A 152 -24.47 -6.49 -12.93
C TRP A 152 -24.00 -5.09 -12.54
N GLY A 153 -23.48 -4.90 -11.32
CA GLY A 153 -23.02 -3.61 -10.82
C GLY A 153 -21.76 -3.15 -11.53
N GLU A 154 -21.63 -1.83 -11.66
CA GLU A 154 -20.42 -1.24 -12.25
C GLU A 154 -19.20 -1.44 -11.35
N TYR A 155 -18.08 -1.73 -11.98
CA TYR A 155 -16.79 -1.85 -11.30
C TYR A 155 -15.64 -1.40 -12.20
N ARG A 156 -14.61 -0.87 -11.58
CA ARG A 156 -13.34 -0.57 -12.25
C ARG A 156 -12.16 -0.70 -11.30
N ARG A 157 -11.00 -0.96 -11.85
CA ARG A 157 -9.74 -0.85 -11.11
C ARG A 157 -9.33 0.61 -10.92
N LEU A 158 -8.45 0.85 -9.97
CA LEU A 158 -7.80 2.15 -9.83
C LEU A 158 -6.96 2.43 -11.08
N THR A 159 -6.96 3.68 -11.52
CA THR A 159 -6.08 4.16 -12.61
C THR A 159 -4.65 4.34 -12.10
N PRO A 160 -3.64 4.41 -12.99
CA PRO A 160 -2.27 4.74 -12.61
C PRO A 160 -2.15 6.04 -11.81
N LYS A 161 -2.89 7.09 -12.19
CA LYS A 161 -2.91 8.36 -11.47
C LYS A 161 -3.45 8.24 -10.04
N GLU A 162 -4.53 7.49 -9.87
CA GLU A 162 -5.09 7.20 -8.54
C GLU A 162 -4.12 6.37 -7.70
N CYS A 163 -3.47 5.38 -8.29
CA CYS A 163 -2.45 4.58 -7.61
C CYS A 163 -1.28 5.43 -7.12
N LEU A 164 -0.81 6.38 -7.92
CA LEU A 164 0.26 7.30 -7.51
C LEU A 164 -0.15 8.21 -6.36
N ALA A 165 -1.34 8.80 -6.44
CA ALA A 165 -1.86 9.65 -5.37
C ALA A 165 -1.97 8.88 -4.05
N ILE A 166 -2.53 7.66 -4.08
CA ILE A 166 -2.66 6.77 -2.92
C ILE A 166 -1.29 6.43 -2.31
N GLN A 167 -0.26 6.31 -3.14
CA GLN A 167 1.12 6.03 -2.72
C GLN A 167 1.92 7.30 -2.39
N SER A 168 1.26 8.46 -2.36
CA SER A 168 1.86 9.76 -2.02
C SER A 168 2.98 10.22 -2.96
N PHE A 169 2.94 9.81 -4.23
CA PHE A 169 3.85 10.37 -5.24
C PHE A 169 3.58 11.85 -5.46
N PRO A 170 4.61 12.67 -5.77
CA PRO A 170 4.43 14.07 -6.13
C PRO A 170 3.47 14.25 -7.32
N ARG A 171 2.68 15.31 -7.30
CA ARG A 171 1.64 15.53 -8.34
C ARG A 171 2.20 15.72 -9.75
N ASP A 172 3.39 16.28 -9.86
CA ASP A 172 4.12 16.48 -11.12
C ASP A 172 4.68 15.19 -11.71
N PHE A 173 4.81 14.13 -10.91
CA PHE A 173 5.21 12.80 -11.38
C PHE A 173 4.25 12.23 -12.44
N ASN A 174 2.99 12.64 -12.40
CA ASN A 174 1.96 12.22 -13.35
C ASN A 174 2.26 12.55 -14.82
N ASN A 175 3.03 13.60 -15.09
CA ASN A 175 3.34 14.03 -16.46
C ASN A 175 4.31 13.10 -17.17
N LYS A 176 4.96 12.20 -16.46
CA LYS A 176 5.96 11.24 -16.98
C LYS A 176 5.38 9.85 -17.25
N ILE A 177 4.15 9.57 -16.83
CA ILE A 177 3.53 8.27 -17.03
C ILE A 177 2.76 8.25 -18.34
N ARG A 178 3.24 7.44 -19.27
CA ARG A 178 2.46 7.10 -20.45
C ARG A 178 1.24 6.29 -20.02
N THR A 179 0.06 6.73 -20.46
CA THR A 179 -1.23 6.10 -20.13
C THR A 179 -1.41 4.71 -20.73
N GLN A 180 -0.53 4.30 -21.61
CA GLN A 180 -0.48 2.91 -22.05
C GLN A 180 0.17 2.07 -20.95
N VAL A 181 -0.67 1.48 -20.15
CA VAL A 181 -0.29 0.36 -19.28
C VAL A 181 -0.10 -0.87 -20.17
N GLY A 182 0.94 -0.82 -20.96
CA GLY A 182 1.52 -2.00 -21.55
C GLY A 182 2.33 -2.71 -20.48
N CYS A 183 1.68 -3.31 -19.50
CA CYS A 183 2.29 -4.40 -18.77
C CYS A 183 2.37 -5.59 -19.73
N ARG A 184 3.46 -5.69 -20.48
CA ARG A 184 3.92 -6.94 -21.07
C ARG A 184 4.52 -7.82 -19.98
#